data_2efc5df286d17d6adf3c077f2d06114d
#
_entry.id   2efc5df286d17d6adf3c077f2d06114d
#
_cell.length_a   1.000
_cell.length_b   1.000
_cell.length_c   1.000
_cell.angle_alpha   90.00
_cell.angle_beta   90.00
_cell.angle_gamma   90.00
#
_symmetry.space_group_name_H-M   'P 1'
#
loop_
_entity.id
_entity.type
_entity.pdbx_description
1 polymer ?
#
loop_
_entity_poly.entity_id
_entity_poly.type
_entity_poly.pdbx_seq_one_letter_code
_entity_poly.pdbx_strand_id
1 'polypeptide(L)'
;MISSQHTSAKQFQVRVLRQDGPGQENRWEVYKIDHEPDMNVISVLQRVAAKGQTIDGRASSPVAWDCSCLEEVCGSCTMVINGRVRQACSALVDRLLEDKPGEIELRPMTKFPVVRDLCVDRSRKFRALQRVKAWVPVDGYNDMGAGQKQSMGEQEESYPLAQCMSCGCCVEACPQ
;
A
#
# COMPACT_ATOMS: atom_id res chain seq x y z
N MET A 1 28.78 -9.00 31.30
CA MET A 1 27.37 -9.12 31.71
C MET A 1 26.67 -7.91 31.18
N ILE A 2 26.01 -8.07 30.02
CA ILE A 2 25.20 -6.97 29.42
C ILE A 2 23.81 -7.13 30.00
N SER A 3 23.46 -6.24 30.91
CA SER A 3 22.13 -6.15 31.52
C SER A 3 21.13 -5.70 30.43
N SER A 4 20.34 -6.61 29.90
CA SER A 4 19.20 -6.31 29.06
C SER A 4 18.12 -5.69 29.95
N GLN A 5 18.08 -4.37 30.01
CA GLN A 5 16.93 -3.66 30.52
C GLN A 5 15.77 -3.90 29.55
N HIS A 6 14.84 -4.78 29.93
CA HIS A 6 13.52 -4.86 29.30
C HIS A 6 12.77 -3.55 29.59
N THR A 7 13.03 -2.55 28.75
CA THR A 7 12.13 -1.40 28.65
C THR A 7 10.80 -1.95 28.17
N SER A 8 9.74 -1.78 28.96
CA SER A 8 8.37 -2.16 28.57
C SER A 8 8.08 -1.55 27.21
N ALA A 9 8.04 -2.36 26.17
CA ALA A 9 7.81 -1.89 24.80
C ALA A 9 6.46 -1.17 24.75
N LYS A 10 6.47 0.08 24.33
CA LYS A 10 5.24 0.86 24.15
C LYS A 10 4.37 0.14 23.11
N GLN A 11 3.16 -0.23 23.46
CA GLN A 11 2.24 -0.98 22.59
C GLN A 11 1.23 -0.02 21.96
N PHE A 12 0.81 -0.34 20.75
CA PHE A 12 -0.26 0.37 20.05
C PHE A 12 -1.24 -0.61 19.38
N GLN A 13 -2.42 -0.12 19.03
CA GLN A 13 -3.44 -0.90 18.36
C GLN A 13 -3.39 -0.65 16.85
N VAL A 14 -3.68 -1.71 16.10
CA VAL A 14 -3.83 -1.64 14.64
C VAL A 14 -5.22 -2.16 14.28
N ARG A 15 -6.07 -1.29 13.73
CA ARG A 15 -7.38 -1.64 13.20
C ARG A 15 -7.28 -1.88 11.71
N VAL A 16 -7.68 -3.03 11.26
CA VAL A 16 -7.70 -3.39 9.84
C VAL A 16 -9.13 -3.68 9.40
N LEU A 17 -9.57 -3.00 8.34
CA LEU A 17 -10.84 -3.35 7.69
C LEU A 17 -10.62 -4.59 6.84
N ARG A 18 -11.21 -5.70 7.27
CA ARG A 18 -11.12 -7.00 6.63
C ARG A 18 -12.32 -7.26 5.73
N GLN A 19 -12.05 -7.88 4.59
CA GLN A 19 -13.06 -8.35 3.65
C GLN A 19 -12.52 -9.59 2.94
N ASP A 20 -13.24 -10.72 3.03
CA ASP A 20 -12.74 -12.01 2.54
C ASP A 20 -12.78 -12.16 1.01
N GLY A 21 -13.54 -11.30 0.32
CA GLY A 21 -13.65 -11.32 -1.14
C GLY A 21 -14.58 -10.23 -1.68
N PRO A 22 -14.69 -10.08 -3.00
CA PRO A 22 -15.57 -9.10 -3.61
C PRO A 22 -17.03 -9.27 -3.16
N GLY A 23 -17.67 -8.17 -2.73
CA GLY A 23 -19.06 -8.16 -2.30
C GLY A 23 -19.35 -8.85 -0.97
N GLN A 24 -18.36 -9.38 -0.28
CA GLN A 24 -18.50 -9.92 1.06
C GLN A 24 -18.63 -8.80 2.09
N GLU A 25 -19.25 -9.10 3.23
CA GLU A 25 -19.32 -8.15 4.35
C GLU A 25 -17.93 -7.81 4.88
N ASN A 26 -17.72 -6.55 5.16
CA ASN A 26 -16.51 -6.10 5.82
C ASN A 26 -16.65 -6.15 7.34
N ARG A 27 -15.53 -6.32 8.02
CA ARG A 27 -15.43 -6.33 9.48
C ARG A 27 -14.13 -5.69 9.94
N TRP A 28 -14.17 -5.10 11.11
CA TRP A 28 -12.96 -4.61 11.74
C TRP A 28 -12.31 -5.70 12.58
N GLU A 29 -11.02 -5.88 12.40
CA GLU A 29 -10.18 -6.66 13.30
C GLU A 29 -9.13 -5.75 13.93
N VAL A 30 -8.91 -5.94 15.23
CA VAL A 30 -7.97 -5.12 16.01
C VAL A 30 -6.84 -6.01 16.52
N TYR A 31 -5.62 -5.52 16.33
CA TYR A 31 -4.41 -6.20 16.75
C TYR A 31 -3.62 -5.31 17.71
N LYS A 32 -2.90 -5.91 18.63
CA LYS A 32 -2.01 -5.21 19.57
C LYS A 32 -0.57 -5.52 19.18
N ILE A 33 0.21 -4.51 18.84
CA ILE A 33 1.57 -4.63 18.31
C ILE A 33 2.54 -3.90 19.24
N ASP A 34 3.69 -4.52 19.47
CA ASP A 34 4.79 -3.89 20.19
C ASP A 34 5.49 -2.88 19.28
N HIS A 35 5.67 -1.67 19.79
CA HIS A 35 6.35 -0.60 19.08
C HIS A 35 7.86 -0.82 19.09
N GLU A 36 8.47 -0.69 17.95
CA GLU A 36 9.92 -0.57 17.78
C GLU A 36 10.23 0.70 16.97
N PRO A 37 11.34 1.36 17.22
CA PRO A 37 11.77 2.52 16.43
C PRO A 37 11.83 2.22 14.93
N ASP A 38 11.55 3.21 14.11
CA ASP A 38 11.67 3.16 12.65
C ASP A 38 10.79 2.12 11.94
N MET A 39 9.77 1.58 12.61
CA MET A 39 8.78 0.71 11.97
C MET A 39 7.99 1.49 10.92
N ASN A 40 7.70 0.83 9.80
CA ASN A 40 6.70 1.26 8.84
C ASN A 40 5.46 0.34 8.87
N VAL A 41 4.42 0.71 8.15
CA VAL A 41 3.17 -0.08 8.12
C VAL A 41 3.36 -1.48 7.52
N ILE A 42 4.35 -1.70 6.65
CA ILE A 42 4.70 -3.05 6.17
C ILE A 42 5.19 -3.93 7.33
N SER A 43 6.11 -3.41 8.15
CA SER A 43 6.58 -4.11 9.36
C SER A 43 5.44 -4.46 10.30
N VAL A 44 4.46 -3.54 10.45
CA VAL A 44 3.25 -3.78 11.25
C VAL A 44 2.43 -4.94 10.68
N LEU A 45 2.15 -4.95 9.38
CA LEU A 45 1.38 -6.02 8.72
C LEU A 45 2.06 -7.38 8.81
N GLN A 46 3.40 -7.43 8.71
CA GLN A 46 4.19 -8.64 8.92
C GLN A 46 4.04 -9.16 10.36
N ARG A 47 4.04 -8.28 11.36
CA ARG A 47 3.86 -8.67 12.77
C ARG A 47 2.43 -9.11 13.07
N VAL A 48 1.42 -8.46 12.45
CA VAL A 48 0.02 -8.91 12.50
C VAL A 48 -0.09 -10.34 11.97
N ALA A 49 0.52 -10.63 10.83
CA ALA A 49 0.52 -11.98 10.25
C ALA A 49 1.24 -13.01 11.13
N ALA A 50 2.39 -12.65 11.70
CA ALA A 50 3.16 -13.52 12.59
C ALA A 50 2.42 -13.84 13.90
N LYS A 51 1.65 -12.87 14.43
CA LYS A 51 0.88 -13.05 15.65
C LYS A 51 -0.35 -13.94 15.46
N GLY A 52 -1.02 -13.83 14.30
CA GLY A 52 -2.17 -14.67 13.93
C GLY A 52 -3.40 -14.58 14.85
N GLN A 53 -3.47 -13.55 15.70
CA GLN A 53 -4.55 -13.37 16.69
C GLN A 53 -4.92 -11.91 16.84
N THR A 54 -6.20 -11.66 16.98
CA THR A 54 -6.77 -10.36 17.33
C THR A 54 -6.55 -10.03 18.82
N ILE A 55 -6.86 -8.78 19.22
CA ILE A 55 -6.66 -8.32 20.59
C ILE A 55 -7.52 -9.10 21.61
N ASP A 56 -8.67 -9.61 21.19
CA ASP A 56 -9.59 -10.44 21.98
C ASP A 56 -9.25 -11.95 21.93
N GLY A 57 -8.08 -12.31 21.37
CA GLY A 57 -7.58 -13.68 21.38
C GLY A 57 -8.13 -14.60 20.29
N ARG A 58 -9.01 -14.09 19.42
CA ARG A 58 -9.52 -14.88 18.29
C ARG A 58 -8.43 -15.13 17.25
N ALA A 59 -8.38 -16.34 16.73
CA ALA A 59 -7.51 -16.65 15.59
C ALA A 59 -7.91 -15.80 14.37
N SER A 60 -6.93 -15.23 13.70
CA SER A 60 -7.12 -14.43 12.49
C SER A 60 -6.22 -14.94 11.37
N SER A 61 -6.80 -15.09 10.19
CA SER A 61 -6.03 -15.38 8.98
C SER A 61 -5.14 -14.17 8.62
N PRO A 62 -3.99 -14.37 7.99
CA PRO A 62 -3.15 -13.27 7.54
C PRO A 62 -3.94 -12.25 6.71
N VAL A 63 -3.69 -10.97 6.97
CA VAL A 63 -4.26 -9.87 6.17
C VAL A 63 -3.68 -9.95 4.76
N ALA A 64 -4.53 -9.86 3.74
CA ALA A 64 -4.07 -9.75 2.36
C ALA A 64 -3.67 -8.31 2.03
N TRP A 65 -2.46 -8.12 1.53
CA TRP A 65 -1.90 -6.84 1.13
C TRP A 65 -0.78 -7.04 0.11
N ASP A 66 -0.46 -6.00 -0.65
CA ASP A 66 0.57 -6.04 -1.68
C ASP A 66 1.76 -5.17 -1.33
N CYS A 67 2.96 -5.62 -1.70
CA CYS A 67 4.18 -4.80 -1.72
C CYS A 67 5.15 -5.32 -2.77
N SER A 68 6.09 -4.46 -3.18
CA SER A 68 7.14 -4.84 -4.12
C SER A 68 8.44 -4.10 -3.82
N CYS A 69 8.59 -2.81 -4.19
CA CYS A 69 9.86 -2.10 -4.11
C CYS A 69 10.31 -1.72 -2.69
N LEU A 70 9.38 -1.47 -1.77
CA LEU A 70 9.60 -0.95 -0.40
C LEU A 70 10.26 0.45 -0.34
N GLU A 71 10.33 1.16 -1.46
CA GLU A 71 11.02 2.45 -1.64
C GLU A 71 10.09 3.56 -2.17
N GLU A 72 8.77 3.40 -2.02
CA GLU A 72 7.76 4.36 -2.49
C GLU A 72 7.78 4.63 -4.02
N VAL A 73 8.20 3.67 -4.83
CA VAL A 73 8.34 3.82 -6.28
C VAL A 73 7.26 3.05 -7.07
N CYS A 74 6.88 1.84 -6.63
CA CYS A 74 6.00 0.97 -7.44
C CYS A 74 4.51 1.16 -7.19
N GLY A 75 4.10 1.76 -6.07
CA GLY A 75 2.70 1.98 -5.71
C GLY A 75 1.91 0.73 -5.30
N SER A 76 2.52 -0.45 -5.21
CA SER A 76 1.81 -1.70 -4.87
C SER A 76 1.17 -1.65 -3.49
N CYS A 77 1.87 -1.11 -2.50
CA CYS A 77 1.44 -1.07 -1.11
C CYS A 77 0.51 0.12 -0.75
N THR A 78 -0.11 0.74 -1.75
CA THR A 78 -1.00 1.88 -1.52
C THR A 78 -2.27 1.44 -0.82
N MET A 79 -2.60 2.09 0.29
CA MET A 79 -3.81 1.89 1.08
C MET A 79 -4.20 3.17 1.82
N VAL A 80 -5.36 3.16 2.46
CA VAL A 80 -5.80 4.27 3.32
C VAL A 80 -5.31 4.02 4.73
N ILE A 81 -4.47 4.92 5.25
CA ILE A 81 -3.87 4.86 6.58
C ILE A 81 -4.32 6.09 7.37
N ASN A 82 -5.00 5.90 8.49
CA ASN A 82 -5.58 6.97 9.30
C ASN A 82 -6.40 7.98 8.45
N GLY A 83 -7.21 7.45 7.50
CA GLY A 83 -8.05 8.26 6.62
C GLY A 83 -7.33 8.95 5.46
N ARG A 84 -6.02 8.79 5.31
CA ARG A 84 -5.24 9.36 4.19
C ARG A 84 -4.68 8.26 3.31
N VAL A 85 -4.84 8.40 1.99
CA VAL A 85 -4.21 7.49 1.04
C VAL A 85 -2.71 7.73 0.99
N ARG A 86 -1.92 6.69 1.20
CA ARG A 86 -0.45 6.71 1.10
C ARG A 86 0.12 5.31 0.92
N GLN A 87 1.39 5.23 0.66
CA GLN A 87 2.09 3.96 0.53
C GLN A 87 2.53 3.48 1.92
N ALA A 88 2.27 2.20 2.20
CA ALA A 88 2.55 1.61 3.50
C ALA A 88 4.06 1.50 3.80
N CYS A 89 4.90 1.37 2.77
CA CYS A 89 6.34 1.23 2.94
C CYS A 89 7.04 2.51 3.42
N SER A 90 6.49 3.69 3.14
CA SER A 90 7.02 5.00 3.59
C SER A 90 6.27 5.55 4.81
N ALA A 91 5.18 4.92 5.22
CA ALA A 91 4.37 5.36 6.35
C ALA A 91 5.00 4.92 7.67
N LEU A 92 5.80 5.78 8.29
CA LEU A 92 6.47 5.52 9.56
C LEU A 92 5.47 5.54 10.72
N VAL A 93 5.53 4.50 11.55
CA VAL A 93 4.66 4.31 12.72
C VAL A 93 4.81 5.46 13.72
N ASP A 94 6.03 5.93 13.97
CA ASP A 94 6.29 7.03 14.90
C ASP A 94 5.48 8.28 14.53
N ARG A 95 5.53 8.68 13.26
CA ARG A 95 4.77 9.83 12.75
C ARG A 95 3.25 9.61 12.78
N LEU A 96 2.81 8.38 12.50
CA LEU A 96 1.38 8.06 12.57
C LEU A 96 0.84 8.12 13.99
N LEU A 97 1.65 7.72 14.97
CA LEU A 97 1.28 7.79 16.40
C LEU A 97 1.43 9.18 17.00
N GLU A 98 2.23 10.08 16.40
CA GLU A 98 2.21 11.52 16.73
C GLU A 98 0.89 12.16 16.30
N ASP A 99 0.41 11.86 15.08
CA ASP A 99 -0.86 12.38 14.56
C ASP A 99 -2.08 11.79 15.30
N LYS A 100 -2.07 10.47 15.58
CA LYS A 100 -3.13 9.73 16.26
C LYS A 100 -2.54 8.80 17.31
N PRO A 101 -2.42 9.22 18.57
CA PRO A 101 -1.81 8.40 19.62
C PRO A 101 -2.53 7.07 19.87
N GLY A 102 -1.76 5.99 19.93
CA GLY A 102 -2.21 4.68 20.38
C GLY A 102 -2.92 3.81 19.35
N GLU A 103 -3.32 4.33 18.19
CA GLU A 103 -4.03 3.54 17.17
C GLU A 103 -3.62 3.90 15.75
N ILE A 104 -3.49 2.88 14.90
CA ILE A 104 -3.33 3.02 13.44
C ILE A 104 -4.49 2.28 12.77
N GLU A 105 -5.18 2.96 11.84
CA GLU A 105 -6.27 2.40 11.07
C GLU A 105 -5.85 2.14 9.63
N LEU A 106 -6.11 0.92 9.14
CA LEU A 106 -5.79 0.48 7.78
C LEU A 106 -7.06 0.07 7.04
N ARG A 107 -7.26 0.63 5.85
CA ARG A 107 -8.37 0.29 4.95
C ARG A 107 -7.89 0.14 3.51
N PRO A 108 -8.59 -0.64 2.67
CA PRO A 108 -8.37 -0.60 1.23
C PRO A 108 -8.71 0.78 0.67
N MET A 109 -8.20 1.11 -0.52
CA MET A 109 -8.65 2.26 -1.30
C MET A 109 -10.14 2.10 -1.64
N THR A 110 -10.94 3.16 -1.44
CA THR A 110 -12.41 3.11 -1.52
C THR A 110 -12.95 3.24 -2.95
N LYS A 111 -12.15 3.83 -3.85
CA LYS A 111 -12.52 4.05 -5.26
C LYS A 111 -12.12 2.91 -6.20
N PHE A 112 -11.62 1.82 -5.63
CA PHE A 112 -11.23 0.62 -6.35
C PHE A 112 -11.97 -0.59 -5.78
N PRO A 113 -12.43 -1.54 -6.63
CA PRO A 113 -13.03 -2.77 -6.13
C PRO A 113 -12.08 -3.54 -5.23
N VAL A 114 -12.55 -3.96 -4.07
CA VAL A 114 -11.75 -4.78 -3.15
C VAL A 114 -11.68 -6.20 -3.69
N VAL A 115 -10.46 -6.74 -3.77
CA VAL A 115 -10.20 -8.14 -4.07
C VAL A 115 -10.24 -8.97 -2.79
N ARG A 116 -9.48 -8.53 -1.80
CA ARG A 116 -9.47 -9.09 -0.43
C ARG A 116 -8.75 -8.15 0.51
N ASP A 117 -9.29 -7.91 1.68
CA ASP A 117 -8.72 -7.06 2.74
C ASP A 117 -8.20 -5.71 2.19
N LEU A 118 -6.89 -5.50 2.13
CA LEU A 118 -6.25 -4.27 1.67
C LEU A 118 -5.88 -4.29 0.18
N CYS A 119 -6.05 -5.44 -0.49
CA CYS A 119 -5.80 -5.59 -1.93
C CYS A 119 -7.00 -5.11 -2.74
N VAL A 120 -6.75 -4.30 -3.76
CA VAL A 120 -7.77 -3.75 -4.66
C VAL A 120 -7.44 -3.98 -6.13
N ASP A 121 -8.47 -4.09 -6.98
CA ASP A 121 -8.32 -4.20 -8.43
C ASP A 121 -8.08 -2.82 -9.06
N ARG A 122 -6.88 -2.59 -9.57
CA ARG A 122 -6.47 -1.37 -10.27
C ARG A 122 -6.54 -1.48 -11.79
N SER A 123 -7.13 -2.54 -12.35
CA SER A 123 -7.20 -2.79 -13.79
C SER A 123 -7.81 -1.62 -14.57
N ARG A 124 -8.82 -0.93 -14.00
CA ARG A 124 -9.42 0.27 -14.61
C ARG A 124 -8.38 1.36 -14.87
N LYS A 125 -7.46 1.56 -13.94
CA LYS A 125 -6.39 2.54 -14.07
C LYS A 125 -5.39 2.14 -15.15
N PHE A 126 -4.97 0.89 -15.18
CA PHE A 126 -4.06 0.40 -16.22
C PHE A 126 -4.69 0.53 -17.62
N ARG A 127 -5.98 0.22 -17.77
CA ARG A 127 -6.70 0.45 -19.03
C ARG A 127 -6.76 1.93 -19.42
N ALA A 128 -6.91 2.84 -18.47
CA ALA A 128 -6.86 4.28 -18.74
C ALA A 128 -5.47 4.73 -19.22
N LEU A 129 -4.40 4.24 -18.58
CA LEU A 129 -3.02 4.52 -19.00
C LEU A 129 -2.73 3.97 -20.41
N GLN A 130 -3.25 2.80 -20.75
CA GLN A 130 -3.16 2.26 -22.11
C GLN A 130 -3.79 3.18 -23.16
N ARG A 131 -4.96 3.75 -22.88
CA ARG A 131 -5.64 4.66 -23.81
C ARG A 131 -4.84 5.91 -24.15
N VAL A 132 -4.09 6.43 -23.19
CA VAL A 132 -3.26 7.63 -23.38
C VAL A 132 -1.80 7.27 -23.69
N LYS A 133 -1.52 6.00 -23.97
CA LYS A 133 -0.17 5.49 -24.28
C LYS A 133 0.88 5.97 -23.26
N ALA A 134 0.54 5.84 -21.96
CA ALA A 134 1.36 6.29 -20.84
C ALA A 134 2.57 5.35 -20.61
N TRP A 135 3.40 5.18 -21.61
CA TRP A 135 4.66 4.44 -21.54
C TRP A 135 5.62 5.00 -22.59
N VAL A 136 6.89 4.82 -22.35
CA VAL A 136 7.92 5.04 -23.37
C VAL A 136 7.97 3.79 -24.25
N PRO A 137 7.74 3.88 -25.58
CA PRO A 137 7.84 2.72 -26.47
C PRO A 137 9.25 2.16 -26.43
N VAL A 138 9.35 0.86 -26.11
CA VAL A 138 10.62 0.12 -26.16
C VAL A 138 10.48 -0.94 -27.22
N ASP A 139 11.43 -1.06 -28.09
CA ASP A 139 11.52 -2.15 -29.04
C ASP A 139 12.10 -3.39 -28.35
N GLY A 140 11.46 -4.52 -28.55
CA GLY A 140 11.65 -5.81 -27.87
C GLY A 140 13.00 -6.15 -27.27
N TYR A 141 12.99 -7.01 -26.28
CA TYR A 141 14.19 -7.45 -25.55
C TYR A 141 15.21 -8.21 -26.40
N ASN A 142 14.80 -8.72 -27.56
CA ASN A 142 15.64 -9.56 -28.43
C ASN A 142 16.22 -8.81 -29.62
N ASP A 143 15.73 -7.63 -29.91
CA ASP A 143 16.24 -6.79 -30.98
C ASP A 143 16.76 -5.48 -30.37
N MET A 144 18.06 -5.33 -30.37
CA MET A 144 18.76 -4.14 -29.90
C MET A 144 18.73 -2.99 -30.91
N GLY A 145 17.75 -3.00 -31.83
CA GLY A 145 17.56 -1.94 -32.82
C GLY A 145 17.21 -0.57 -32.22
N ALA A 146 17.06 0.42 -33.09
CA ALA A 146 16.83 1.81 -32.70
C ALA A 146 15.46 2.10 -32.07
N GLY A 147 14.57 1.10 -31.94
CA GLY A 147 13.20 1.25 -31.45
C GLY A 147 12.27 1.94 -32.43
N GLN A 148 11.04 2.14 -32.02
CA GLN A 148 10.06 2.87 -32.81
C GLN A 148 10.46 4.36 -32.91
N LYS A 149 10.44 4.87 -34.13
CA LYS A 149 10.62 6.30 -34.35
C LYS A 149 9.34 7.04 -33.92
N GLN A 150 9.50 8.04 -33.07
CA GLN A 150 8.43 8.95 -32.66
C GLN A 150 8.87 10.38 -32.86
N SER A 151 7.91 11.27 -33.07
CA SER A 151 8.20 12.69 -33.17
C SER A 151 8.54 13.28 -31.79
N MET A 152 9.22 14.42 -31.78
CA MET A 152 9.50 15.15 -30.53
C MET A 152 8.21 15.51 -29.78
N GLY A 153 7.15 15.93 -30.50
CA GLY A 153 5.86 16.26 -29.88
C GLY A 153 5.21 15.04 -29.21
N GLU A 154 5.25 13.86 -29.85
CA GLU A 154 4.75 12.63 -29.23
C GLU A 154 5.54 12.25 -27.98
N GLN A 155 6.86 12.46 -27.99
CA GLN A 155 7.72 12.21 -26.83
C GLN A 155 7.41 13.19 -25.68
N GLU A 156 7.23 14.46 -25.97
CA GLU A 156 6.89 15.49 -24.98
C GLU A 156 5.53 15.24 -24.31
N GLU A 157 4.56 14.70 -25.04
CA GLU A 157 3.25 14.30 -24.48
C GLU A 157 3.32 13.00 -23.69
N SER A 158 4.03 11.99 -24.19
CA SER A 158 4.03 10.64 -23.61
C SER A 158 4.91 10.54 -22.37
N TYR A 159 6.03 11.25 -22.31
CA TYR A 159 7.01 11.15 -21.23
C TYR A 159 6.45 11.53 -19.85
N PRO A 160 5.73 12.64 -19.66
CA PRO A 160 5.09 12.96 -18.38
C PRO A 160 4.06 11.91 -17.95
N LEU A 161 3.31 11.35 -18.91
CA LEU A 161 2.33 10.29 -18.62
C LEU A 161 2.98 8.98 -18.19
N ALA A 162 4.12 8.64 -18.80
CA ALA A 162 4.91 7.45 -18.46
C ALA A 162 5.55 7.51 -17.06
N GLN A 163 5.64 8.68 -16.45
CA GLN A 163 6.14 8.83 -15.07
C GLN A 163 5.13 8.36 -14.01
N CYS A 164 3.91 8.02 -14.41
CA CYS A 164 2.88 7.56 -13.50
C CYS A 164 3.24 6.19 -12.90
N MET A 165 3.50 6.14 -11.59
CA MET A 165 3.80 4.92 -10.85
C MET A 165 2.58 4.02 -10.59
N SER A 166 1.41 4.35 -11.09
CA SER A 166 0.16 3.57 -10.97
C SER A 166 -0.31 3.29 -9.53
N CYS A 167 0.09 4.09 -8.56
CA CYS A 167 -0.28 3.91 -7.15
C CYS A 167 -1.77 4.10 -6.85
N GLY A 168 -2.48 4.95 -7.59
CA GLY A 168 -3.90 5.22 -7.36
C GLY A 168 -4.20 6.35 -6.38
N CYS A 169 -3.19 6.95 -5.72
CA CYS A 169 -3.39 8.01 -4.73
C CYS A 169 -4.19 9.21 -5.25
N CYS A 170 -3.92 9.66 -6.47
CA CYS A 170 -4.66 10.78 -7.07
C CYS A 170 -6.15 10.46 -7.29
N VAL A 171 -6.48 9.22 -7.64
CA VAL A 171 -7.88 8.78 -7.80
C VAL A 171 -8.57 8.70 -6.45
N GLU A 172 -7.92 8.13 -5.44
CA GLU A 172 -8.46 7.99 -4.09
C GLU A 172 -8.66 9.35 -3.41
N ALA A 173 -7.72 10.27 -3.57
CA ALA A 173 -7.78 11.61 -2.98
C ALA A 173 -8.77 12.55 -3.69
N CYS A 174 -9.21 12.23 -4.90
CA CYS A 174 -10.14 13.06 -5.66
C CYS A 174 -11.51 13.10 -4.97
N PRO A 175 -12.12 14.28 -4.75
CA PRO A 175 -13.43 14.39 -4.10
C PRO A 175 -14.61 13.98 -5.00
N GLN A 176 -14.38 13.74 -6.29
CA GLN A 176 -15.40 13.34 -7.27
C GLN A 176 -15.55 11.83 -7.42
#